data_992ec7a7d4455c7d0e5b8c152891bed4
#
_entry.id   992ec7a7d4455c7d0e5b8c152891bed4
#
_cell.length_a   1.000
_cell.length_b   1.000
_cell.length_c   1.000
_cell.angle_alpha   90.00
_cell.angle_beta   90.00
_cell.angle_gamma   90.00
#
_symmetry.space_group_name_H-M   'P 1'
#
loop_
_entity.id
_entity.type
_entity.pdbx_description
1 polymer ?
#
loop_
_entity_poly.entity_id
_entity_poly.type
_entity_poly.pdbx_seq_one_letter_code
_entity_poly.pdbx_strand_id
1 'polypeptide(L)'
;MKKVICFFVCVLICIGFSVKAQVTTSVLGGKIIDDQNEYVIGATVVAVHEPSGTMYGAVTNVDGRYTIQGMRTGGPYKVEISYVGYKKAVFTDIRLELGNTYVLNATLYPSSEQLGEVVVTADAKANIGASENFSTGRIQ
;
A
#
# COMPACT_ATOMS: atom_id res chain seq x y z
N MET A 1 -50.23 -24.30 25.53
CA MET A 1 -49.89 -24.05 24.11
C MET A 1 -49.24 -22.72 23.88
N LYS A 2 -49.64 -21.63 24.52
CA LYS A 2 -49.00 -20.33 24.34
C LYS A 2 -47.54 -20.31 24.79
N LYS A 3 -47.16 -21.03 25.82
CA LYS A 3 -45.80 -21.12 26.33
C LYS A 3 -44.86 -21.89 25.36
N VAL A 4 -45.35 -22.85 24.65
CA VAL A 4 -44.58 -23.65 23.67
C VAL A 4 -44.35 -22.84 22.41
N ILE A 5 -45.31 -22.04 22.00
CA ILE A 5 -45.18 -21.15 20.84
C ILE A 5 -44.15 -20.06 21.13
N CYS A 6 -44.14 -19.48 22.33
CA CYS A 6 -43.14 -18.52 22.75
C CYS A 6 -41.71 -19.10 22.77
N PHE A 7 -41.59 -20.35 23.20
CA PHE A 7 -40.31 -21.05 23.20
C PHE A 7 -39.82 -21.33 21.78
N PHE A 8 -40.73 -21.72 20.88
CA PHE A 8 -40.40 -21.96 19.48
C PHE A 8 -40.02 -20.68 18.73
N VAL A 9 -40.69 -19.59 19.04
CA VAL A 9 -40.36 -18.27 18.47
C VAL A 9 -38.98 -17.77 18.98
N CYS A 10 -38.68 -17.99 20.27
CA CYS A 10 -37.41 -17.65 20.84
C CYS A 10 -36.24 -18.46 20.25
N VAL A 11 -36.44 -19.73 20.00
CA VAL A 11 -35.45 -20.60 19.35
C VAL A 11 -35.26 -20.22 17.89
N LEU A 12 -36.32 -19.78 17.21
CA LEU A 12 -36.22 -19.33 15.82
C LEU A 12 -35.45 -18.01 15.69
N ILE A 13 -35.52 -17.16 16.71
CA ILE A 13 -34.75 -15.88 16.76
C ILE A 13 -33.29 -16.13 17.09
N CYS A 14 -32.94 -17.23 17.74
CA CYS A 14 -31.59 -17.62 18.06
C CYS A 14 -30.82 -18.28 16.90
N ILE A 15 -31.48 -18.56 15.77
CA ILE A 15 -30.81 -19.04 14.56
C ILE A 15 -30.08 -17.82 13.98
N GLY A 16 -28.90 -17.64 14.49
CA GLY A 16 -28.06 -16.49 14.31
C GLY A 16 -27.90 -16.04 12.88
N PHE A 17 -28.17 -14.80 12.68
CA PHE A 17 -27.63 -14.07 11.55
C PHE A 17 -26.11 -14.13 11.66
N SER A 18 -25.52 -15.08 10.97
CA SER A 18 -24.09 -15.04 10.71
C SER A 18 -23.85 -13.86 9.76
N VAL A 19 -23.73 -12.69 10.34
CA VAL A 19 -23.30 -11.51 9.60
C VAL A 19 -21.87 -11.77 9.19
N LYS A 20 -21.68 -12.16 7.97
CA LYS A 20 -20.35 -12.18 7.39
C LYS A 20 -19.92 -10.73 7.28
N ALA A 21 -18.93 -10.35 8.08
CA ALA A 21 -18.31 -9.06 7.95
C ALA A 21 -17.75 -8.95 6.54
N GLN A 22 -18.32 -8.08 5.74
CA GLN A 22 -17.81 -7.83 4.39
C GLN A 22 -16.51 -7.06 4.53
N VAL A 23 -15.47 -7.59 3.92
CA VAL A 23 -14.19 -6.88 3.83
C VAL A 23 -14.40 -5.69 2.93
N THR A 24 -14.38 -4.49 3.50
CA THR A 24 -14.59 -3.23 2.76
C THR A 24 -13.30 -2.47 2.56
N THR A 25 -12.17 -3.10 2.82
CA THR A 25 -10.86 -2.46 2.79
C THR A 25 -9.91 -3.19 1.84
N SER A 26 -8.86 -2.50 1.48
CA SER A 26 -7.78 -3.00 0.65
C SER A 26 -6.47 -3.01 1.44
N VAL A 27 -5.48 -3.69 0.90
CA VAL A 27 -4.16 -3.81 1.49
C VAL A 27 -3.11 -3.37 0.46
N LEU A 28 -2.16 -2.58 0.90
CA LEU A 28 -0.96 -2.25 0.14
C LEU A 28 0.23 -2.89 0.83
N GLY A 29 1.00 -3.66 0.10
CA GLY A 29 2.19 -4.29 0.64
C GLY A 29 3.28 -4.39 -0.41
N GLY A 30 4.48 -4.73 0.03
CA GLY A 30 5.59 -4.87 -0.90
C GLY A 30 6.92 -5.02 -0.19
N LYS A 31 7.97 -4.92 -0.97
CA LYS A 31 9.33 -5.07 -0.52
C LYS A 31 10.18 -3.92 -1.05
N ILE A 32 11.05 -3.42 -0.19
CA ILE A 32 11.95 -2.33 -0.52
C ILE A 32 13.39 -2.83 -0.42
N ILE A 33 14.12 -2.64 -1.49
CA ILE A 33 15.54 -2.96 -1.59
C ILE A 33 16.32 -1.72 -2.00
N ASP A 34 17.62 -1.78 -1.87
CA ASP A 34 18.51 -0.77 -2.41
C ASP A 34 19.06 -1.17 -3.79
N ASP A 35 19.95 -0.36 -4.32
CA ASP A 35 20.64 -0.60 -5.60
C ASP A 35 21.60 -1.78 -5.58
N GLN A 36 21.90 -2.32 -4.40
CA GLN A 36 22.73 -3.52 -4.22
C GLN A 36 21.91 -4.79 -3.96
N ASN A 37 20.57 -4.68 -4.07
CA ASN A 37 19.59 -5.73 -3.75
C ASN A 37 19.55 -6.09 -2.26
N GLU A 38 20.01 -5.22 -1.39
CA GLU A 38 19.89 -5.41 0.04
C GLU A 38 18.56 -4.90 0.56
N TYR A 39 18.06 -5.50 1.64
CA TYR A 39 16.79 -5.10 2.23
C TYR A 39 16.92 -3.78 2.97
N VAL A 40 16.06 -2.83 2.62
CA VAL A 40 16.04 -1.55 3.34
C VAL A 40 15.13 -1.69 4.56
N ILE A 41 15.73 -1.72 5.73
CA ILE A 41 15.06 -1.90 7.01
C ILE A 41 14.76 -0.54 7.61
N GLY A 42 13.53 -0.31 8.05
CA GLY A 42 13.14 0.96 8.66
C GLY A 42 12.76 2.06 7.68
N ALA A 43 12.60 1.74 6.39
CA ALA A 43 12.09 2.71 5.43
C ALA A 43 10.63 3.05 5.74
N THR A 44 10.28 4.31 5.63
CA THR A 44 8.93 4.79 5.85
C THR A 44 8.17 4.81 4.53
N VAL A 45 6.99 4.20 4.54
CA VAL A 45 6.06 4.18 3.41
C VAL A 45 4.81 4.96 3.82
N VAL A 46 4.47 5.99 3.08
CA VAL A 46 3.27 6.81 3.30
C VAL A 46 2.41 6.76 2.05
N ALA A 47 1.17 6.34 2.20
CA ALA A 47 0.18 6.32 1.13
C ALA A 47 -0.90 7.35 1.41
N VAL A 48 -1.12 8.26 0.48
CA VAL A 48 -2.14 9.30 0.58
C VAL A 48 -3.25 9.02 -0.41
N HIS A 49 -4.47 8.87 0.08
CA HIS A 49 -5.64 8.78 -0.78
C HIS A 49 -6.01 10.18 -1.26
N GLU A 50 -5.66 10.50 -2.49
CA GLU A 50 -5.78 11.87 -2.99
C GLU A 50 -7.19 12.45 -2.92
N PRO A 51 -8.26 11.70 -3.25
CA PRO A 51 -9.61 12.27 -3.19
C PRO A 51 -10.10 12.66 -1.79
N SER A 52 -9.61 11.98 -0.74
CA SER A 52 -10.02 12.27 0.63
C SER A 52 -8.94 12.88 1.50
N GLY A 53 -7.70 12.90 1.03
CA GLY A 53 -6.55 13.33 1.83
C GLY A 53 -6.18 12.39 2.98
N THR A 54 -6.78 11.21 3.04
CA THR A 54 -6.48 10.26 4.12
C THR A 54 -5.08 9.68 3.93
N MET A 55 -4.30 9.68 4.99
CA MET A 55 -2.94 9.16 4.99
C MET A 55 -2.86 7.84 5.72
N TYR A 56 -2.09 6.93 5.18
CA TYR A 56 -1.77 5.63 5.75
C TYR A 56 -0.26 5.45 5.76
N GLY A 57 0.28 4.76 6.75
CA GLY A 57 1.72 4.59 6.84
C GLY A 57 2.14 3.22 7.36
N ALA A 58 3.33 2.82 6.98
CA ALA A 58 4.01 1.65 7.50
C ALA A 58 5.52 1.84 7.43
N VAL A 59 6.24 0.96 8.11
CA VAL A 59 7.70 0.93 8.12
C VAL A 59 8.15 -0.46 7.71
N THR A 60 9.23 -0.57 6.95
CA THR A 60 9.75 -1.87 6.52
C THR A 60 10.39 -2.62 7.68
N ASN A 61 10.18 -3.93 7.69
CA ASN A 61 10.75 -4.85 8.66
C ASN A 61 12.16 -5.32 8.24
N VAL A 62 12.70 -6.30 8.97
CA VAL A 62 14.03 -6.87 8.74
C VAL A 62 14.21 -7.55 7.37
N ASP A 63 13.11 -7.92 6.73
CA ASP A 63 13.10 -8.49 5.39
C ASP A 63 12.83 -7.43 4.31
N GLY A 64 12.85 -6.16 4.67
CA GLY A 64 12.52 -5.06 3.78
C GLY A 64 11.04 -5.01 3.38
N ARG A 65 10.17 -5.75 4.05
CA ARG A 65 8.74 -5.83 3.72
C ARG A 65 7.93 -4.87 4.53
N TYR A 66 6.88 -4.35 3.91
CA TYR A 66 5.88 -3.52 4.58
C TYR A 66 4.47 -3.97 4.19
N THR A 67 3.51 -3.66 5.03
CA THR A 67 2.10 -3.91 4.78
C THR A 67 1.27 -2.81 5.43
N ILE A 68 0.39 -2.19 4.66
CA ILE A 68 -0.58 -1.21 5.13
C ILE A 68 -1.96 -1.82 4.94
N GLN A 69 -2.67 -2.04 6.03
CA GLN A 69 -4.01 -2.64 6.02
C GLN A 69 -5.07 -1.58 6.25
N GLY A 70 -6.33 -1.94 5.98
CA GLY A 70 -7.45 -1.06 6.27
C GLY A 70 -7.56 0.15 5.37
N MET A 71 -6.98 0.10 4.19
CA MET A 71 -7.00 1.20 3.23
C MET A 71 -8.34 1.26 2.49
N ARG A 72 -8.75 2.45 2.10
CA ARG A 72 -9.93 2.63 1.24
C ARG A 72 -9.69 2.02 -0.12
N THR A 73 -10.71 1.38 -0.66
CA THR A 73 -10.68 0.91 -2.05
C THR A 73 -10.75 2.08 -3.03
N GLY A 74 -10.24 1.86 -4.20
CA GLY A 74 -10.18 2.87 -5.26
C GLY A 74 -8.88 3.66 -5.22
N GLY A 75 -8.96 4.93 -5.41
CA GLY A 75 -7.82 5.84 -5.53
C GLY A 75 -8.19 7.06 -6.35
N PRO A 76 -7.23 7.75 -6.92
CA PRO A 76 -5.80 7.44 -6.93
C PRO A 76 -5.11 7.65 -5.57
N TYR A 77 -4.09 6.87 -5.35
CA TYR A 77 -3.17 7.03 -4.23
C TYR A 77 -1.82 7.54 -4.69
N LYS A 78 -1.23 8.40 -3.89
CA LYS A 78 0.17 8.78 -3.99
C LYS A 78 0.92 8.05 -2.88
N VAL A 79 1.94 7.26 -3.23
CA VAL A 79 2.76 6.53 -2.27
C VAL A 79 4.17 7.10 -2.27
N GLU A 80 4.63 7.51 -1.13
CA GLU A 80 5.98 8.01 -0.93
C GLU A 80 6.77 7.05 -0.05
N ILE A 81 7.97 6.71 -0.49
CA ILE A 81 8.88 5.85 0.24
C ILE A 81 10.14 6.65 0.53
N SER A 82 10.51 6.72 1.79
CA SER A 82 11.67 7.49 2.24
C SER A 82 12.51 6.71 3.23
N TYR A 83 13.81 6.90 3.12
CA TYR A 83 14.79 6.37 4.07
C TYR A 83 15.98 7.29 4.15
N VAL A 84 16.62 7.37 5.32
CA VAL A 84 17.77 8.26 5.56
C VAL A 84 18.93 7.86 4.64
N GLY A 85 19.48 8.83 3.91
CA GLY A 85 20.56 8.59 2.98
C GLY A 85 20.16 8.12 1.59
N TYR A 86 18.86 7.99 1.33
CA TYR A 86 18.34 7.57 0.03
C TYR A 86 17.42 8.62 -0.58
N LYS A 87 17.31 8.60 -1.88
CA LYS A 87 16.36 9.45 -2.59
C LYS A 87 14.95 8.96 -2.33
N LYS A 88 14.04 9.89 -2.10
CA LYS A 88 12.62 9.58 -1.95
C LYS A 88 12.07 9.02 -3.25
N ALA A 89 11.40 7.87 -3.18
CA ALA A 89 10.64 7.31 -4.29
C ALA A 89 9.17 7.69 -4.16
N VAL A 90 8.57 8.14 -5.26
CA VAL A 90 7.17 8.55 -5.29
C VAL A 90 6.45 7.81 -6.41
N PHE A 91 5.35 7.17 -6.06
CA PHE A 91 4.48 6.46 -6.99
C PHE A 91 3.10 7.10 -6.97
N THR A 92 2.58 7.40 -8.13
CA THR A 92 1.28 8.06 -8.29
C THR A 92 0.30 7.17 -9.04
N ASP A 93 -0.97 7.54 -8.99
CA ASP A 93 -2.06 6.85 -9.71
C ASP A 93 -2.23 5.38 -9.33
N ILE A 94 -1.92 5.02 -8.09
CA ILE A 94 -2.16 3.68 -7.58
C ILE A 94 -3.63 3.54 -7.22
N ARG A 95 -4.26 2.46 -7.71
CA ARG A 95 -5.65 2.13 -7.42
C ARG A 95 -5.74 0.80 -6.70
N LEU A 96 -6.45 0.79 -5.58
CA LEU A 96 -6.59 -0.39 -4.75
C LEU A 96 -7.94 -1.06 -4.97
N GLU A 97 -7.93 -2.37 -5.16
CA GLU A 97 -9.12 -3.17 -5.33
C GLU A 97 -9.60 -3.75 -4.02
N LEU A 98 -10.90 -3.92 -3.90
CA LEU A 98 -11.53 -4.46 -2.72
C LEU A 98 -11.07 -5.89 -2.46
N GLY A 99 -10.64 -6.16 -1.23
CA GLY A 99 -10.26 -7.49 -0.79
C GLY A 99 -8.94 -8.01 -1.38
N ASN A 100 -8.28 -7.23 -2.23
CA ASN A 100 -7.01 -7.59 -2.83
C ASN A 100 -5.84 -6.88 -2.16
N THR A 101 -4.69 -7.51 -2.22
CA THR A 101 -3.43 -6.88 -1.83
C THR A 101 -2.74 -6.35 -3.08
N TYR A 102 -2.55 -5.05 -3.11
CA TYR A 102 -1.72 -4.42 -4.14
C TYR A 102 -0.25 -4.54 -3.72
N VAL A 103 0.58 -5.13 -4.59
CA VAL A 103 1.99 -5.31 -4.30
C VAL A 103 2.81 -4.25 -5.01
N LEU A 104 3.43 -3.37 -4.23
CA LEU A 104 4.30 -2.31 -4.70
C LEU A 104 5.72 -2.55 -4.16
N ASN A 105 6.58 -3.05 -5.00
CA ASN A 105 8.00 -3.20 -4.69
C ASN A 105 8.76 -1.98 -5.20
N ALA A 106 9.78 -1.56 -4.47
CA ALA A 106 10.57 -0.40 -4.83
C ALA A 106 12.05 -0.62 -4.59
N THR A 107 12.87 0.02 -5.40
CA THR A 107 14.31 0.12 -5.21
C THR A 107 14.66 1.55 -4.85
N LEU A 108 15.36 1.74 -3.75
CA LEU A 108 15.86 3.03 -3.31
C LEU A 108 17.32 3.22 -3.75
N TYR A 109 17.63 4.39 -4.19
CA TYR A 109 18.97 4.76 -4.61
C TYR A 109 19.60 5.74 -3.62
N PRO A 110 20.89 5.60 -3.31
CA PRO A 110 21.56 6.53 -2.42
C PRO A 110 21.41 7.98 -2.88
N SER A 111 21.22 8.85 -1.91
CA SER A 111 21.17 10.27 -2.18
C SER A 111 22.59 10.79 -2.28
N SER A 112 23.13 10.86 -3.48
CA SER A 112 24.32 11.64 -3.69
C SER A 112 23.90 13.10 -3.79
N GLU A 113 24.10 13.80 -2.75
CA GLU A 113 23.96 15.27 -2.56
C GLU A 113 23.13 16.12 -3.55
N GLN A 114 22.53 15.54 -4.56
CA GLN A 114 21.61 16.26 -5.43
C GLN A 114 20.18 15.98 -5.04
N LEU A 115 19.56 17.01 -4.53
CA LEU A 115 18.16 17.01 -4.19
C LEU A 115 17.32 16.78 -5.45
N GLY A 116 17.01 15.53 -5.73
CA GLY A 116 16.13 15.16 -6.84
C GLY A 116 15.07 14.17 -6.37
N GLU A 117 13.83 14.53 -6.58
CA GLU A 117 12.72 13.62 -6.35
C GLU A 117 12.48 12.80 -7.61
N VAL A 118 12.54 11.49 -7.50
CA VAL A 118 12.21 10.61 -8.62
C VAL A 118 10.74 10.27 -8.55
N VAL A 119 9.98 10.75 -9.52
CA VAL A 119 8.57 10.41 -9.65
C VAL A 119 8.42 9.30 -10.67
N VAL A 120 7.90 8.17 -10.24
CA VAL A 120 7.60 7.05 -11.12
C VAL A 120 6.09 6.88 -11.17
N THR A 121 5.52 6.93 -12.37
CA THR A 121 4.11 6.63 -12.55
C THR A 121 3.92 5.12 -12.43
N ALA A 122 3.00 4.71 -11.57
CA ALA A 122 2.73 3.29 -11.40
C ALA A 122 1.96 2.75 -12.58
N ASP A 123 2.61 1.99 -13.40
CA ASP A 123 1.95 1.15 -14.37
C ASP A 123 1.67 -0.21 -13.75
N ALA A 124 0.51 -0.75 -14.00
CA ALA A 124 0.07 -2.01 -13.39
C ALA A 124 0.95 -3.22 -13.70
N LYS A 125 1.94 -3.05 -14.54
CA LYS A 125 2.95 -4.04 -14.88
C LYS A 125 4.34 -3.53 -14.60
N ALA A 126 4.50 -2.70 -13.62
CA ALA A 126 5.78 -2.09 -13.36
C ALA A 126 6.86 -3.11 -13.07
N ASN A 127 7.42 -3.55 -14.09
CA ASN A 127 8.74 -4.09 -14.04
C ASN A 127 9.69 -2.90 -13.89
N ILE A 128 9.96 -2.55 -12.69
CA ILE A 128 10.75 -1.36 -12.38
C ILE A 128 12.23 -1.63 -12.59
N GLY A 129 12.53 -2.39 -13.58
CA GLY A 129 13.92 -2.60 -13.92
C GLY A 129 14.48 -1.56 -14.85
N ALA A 130 13.67 -0.63 -15.25
CA ALA A 130 14.11 0.18 -16.35
C ALA A 130 14.35 1.59 -15.98
N SER A 131 15.17 1.77 -15.04
CA SER A 131 15.53 3.13 -14.77
C SER A 131 16.61 3.67 -15.63
N GLU A 132 16.95 2.92 -16.68
CA GLU A 132 18.11 3.31 -17.35
C GLU A 132 18.03 4.54 -18.14
N ASN A 133 16.91 5.04 -18.38
CA ASN A 133 16.81 6.15 -19.24
C ASN A 133 16.57 7.45 -18.63
N PHE A 134 17.03 7.56 -17.41
CA PHE A 134 16.86 8.79 -16.88
C PHE A 134 17.94 9.70 -17.11
N SER A 135 18.61 9.50 -18.12
CA SER A 135 19.64 10.31 -18.39
C SER A 135 19.26 11.54 -18.96
N THR A 136 18.60 12.14 -18.77
CA THR A 136 18.69 13.14 -19.29
C THR A 136 18.29 14.23 -19.22
N GLY A 137 18.51 14.62 -18.38
CA GLY A 137 18.50 15.81 -18.24
C GLY A 137 19.36 16.78 -18.64
N ARG A 138 19.74 16.75 -19.75
CA ARG A 138 20.52 17.68 -20.09
C ARG A 138 19.86 18.93 -20.28
N ILE A 139 20.00 19.75 -19.46
CA ILE A 139 19.59 21.04 -19.62
C ILE A 139 20.70 21.92 -19.97
N GLN A 140 20.49 22.63 -20.90
CA GLN A 140 21.41 23.64 -21.34
C GLN A 140 21.07 24.97 -20.68
#